data_3e0006892183aecc5137165cc705a561
#
_entry.id   3e0006892183aecc5137165cc705a561
#
_cell.length_a   1.000
_cell.length_b   1.000
_cell.length_c   1.000
_cell.angle_alpha   90.00
_cell.angle_beta   90.00
_cell.angle_gamma   90.00
#
_symmetry.space_group_name_H-M   'P 1'
#
loop_
_entity.id
_entity.type
_entity.pdbx_description
1 polymer ?
#
loop_
_entity_poly.entity_id
_entity_poly.type
_entity_poly.pdbx_seq_one_letter_code
_entity_poly.pdbx_strand_id
1 'polypeptide(L)'
;QAAESRLRAALAGSDAARLSFYPTLSLQGTLSAGSQIFHQWFNDPLRTVGSSVGAPFIQWNTVQLTVEQASVKVQQEAVNFRRTAYTALSEVDDAMEKRLNADEQRERLLQSLQLGQRRLTLTESRYRAGAVDYQTLLNAQDALLDVQNSLAQNQYDYLYATLQLWLAQGGNNPQQRISQNESQ
;
A
#
# COMPACT_ATOMS: atom_id res chain seq x y z
N GLN A 1 2.23 0.04 -5.66
CA GLN A 1 1.32 -0.66 -6.61
C GLN A 1 0.00 0.08 -6.77
N ALA A 2 -0.86 0.27 -5.73
CA ALA A 2 -2.16 0.93 -5.88
C ALA A 2 -2.07 2.38 -6.41
N ALA A 3 -1.12 3.19 -5.94
CA ALA A 3 -0.90 4.54 -6.43
C ALA A 3 -0.41 4.57 -7.88
N GLU A 4 0.43 3.62 -8.27
CA GLU A 4 0.89 3.45 -9.65
C GLU A 4 -0.25 3.07 -10.59
N SER A 5 -1.12 2.13 -10.16
CA SER A 5 -2.29 1.74 -10.96
C SER A 5 -3.27 2.90 -11.17
N ARG A 6 -3.44 3.76 -10.15
CA ARG A 6 -4.26 4.98 -10.27
C ARG A 6 -3.67 5.98 -11.25
N LEU A 7 -2.34 6.17 -11.22
CA LEU A 7 -1.66 7.05 -12.17
C LEU A 7 -1.78 6.52 -13.59
N ARG A 8 -1.61 5.21 -13.81
CA ARG A 8 -1.80 4.58 -15.12
C ARG A 8 -3.24 4.72 -15.63
N ALA A 9 -4.24 4.53 -14.74
CA ALA A 9 -5.64 4.73 -15.08
C ALA A 9 -5.96 6.19 -15.46
N ALA A 10 -5.35 7.17 -14.76
CA ALA A 10 -5.52 8.59 -15.10
C ALA A 10 -4.87 8.94 -16.46
N LEU A 11 -3.72 8.36 -16.78
CA LEU A 11 -3.08 8.51 -18.09
C LEU A 11 -3.94 7.93 -19.21
N ALA A 12 -4.44 6.70 -19.06
CA ALA A 12 -5.35 6.09 -20.02
C ALA A 12 -6.65 6.89 -20.20
N GLY A 13 -7.18 7.46 -19.09
CA GLY A 13 -8.34 8.37 -19.13
C GLY A 13 -8.07 9.66 -19.89
N SER A 14 -6.86 10.23 -19.79
CA SER A 14 -6.45 11.40 -20.56
C SER A 14 -6.35 11.09 -22.06
N ASP A 15 -5.81 9.93 -22.42
CA ASP A 15 -5.73 9.50 -23.81
C ASP A 15 -7.13 9.24 -24.39
N ALA A 16 -8.03 8.61 -23.63
CA ALA A 16 -9.44 8.43 -24.03
C ALA A 16 -10.15 9.77 -24.24
N ALA A 17 -9.91 10.77 -23.35
CA ALA A 17 -10.48 12.10 -23.50
C ALA A 17 -9.99 12.80 -24.78
N ARG A 18 -8.72 12.64 -25.15
CA ARG A 18 -8.17 13.15 -26.40
C ARG A 18 -8.75 12.44 -27.62
N LEU A 19 -8.91 11.11 -27.55
CA LEU A 19 -9.48 10.31 -28.64
C LEU A 19 -10.97 10.58 -28.84
N SER A 20 -11.69 11.12 -27.87
CA SER A 20 -13.11 11.53 -28.01
C SER A 20 -13.33 12.66 -29.01
N PHE A 21 -12.26 13.32 -29.49
CA PHE A 21 -12.30 14.27 -30.60
C PHE A 21 -12.53 13.65 -31.97
N TYR A 22 -12.23 12.36 -32.13
CA TYR A 22 -12.41 11.71 -33.40
C TYR A 22 -13.88 11.37 -33.64
N PRO A 23 -14.41 11.64 -34.84
CA PRO A 23 -15.78 11.31 -35.17
C PRO A 23 -16.01 9.79 -35.10
N THR A 24 -17.06 9.39 -34.38
CA THR A 24 -17.48 7.98 -34.36
C THR A 24 -18.40 7.72 -35.52
N LEU A 25 -18.02 6.77 -36.38
CA LEU A 25 -18.86 6.29 -37.46
C LEU A 25 -19.56 5.00 -37.03
N SER A 26 -20.88 5.05 -36.82
CA SER A 26 -21.66 3.86 -36.54
C SER A 26 -22.50 3.49 -37.81
N LEU A 27 -22.28 2.30 -38.34
CA LEU A 27 -23.05 1.74 -39.43
C LEU A 27 -24.04 0.72 -38.86
N GLN A 28 -25.34 1.04 -38.92
CA GLN A 28 -26.40 0.12 -38.50
C GLN A 28 -27.16 -0.38 -39.74
N GLY A 29 -27.15 -1.68 -39.96
CA GLY A 29 -27.97 -2.33 -40.93
C GLY A 29 -29.10 -3.10 -40.26
N THR A 30 -30.36 -2.70 -40.46
CA THR A 30 -31.51 -3.42 -39.95
C THR A 30 -32.17 -4.15 -41.15
N LEU A 31 -32.22 -5.48 -41.10
CA LEU A 31 -32.97 -6.29 -42.02
C LEU A 31 -34.25 -6.71 -41.31
N SER A 32 -35.36 -6.04 -41.60
CA SER A 32 -36.66 -6.43 -41.06
C SER A 32 -37.48 -7.16 -42.16
N ALA A 33 -37.80 -8.41 -41.85
CA ALA A 33 -38.74 -9.18 -42.65
C ALA A 33 -40.10 -9.17 -41.95
N GLY A 34 -41.03 -8.38 -42.45
CA GLY A 34 -42.42 -8.36 -41.98
C GLY A 34 -43.16 -9.60 -42.51
N SER A 35 -43.58 -10.46 -41.58
CA SER A 35 -44.19 -11.76 -41.89
C SER A 35 -45.70 -11.64 -42.07
N GLN A 36 -46.18 -11.05 -43.14
CA GLN A 36 -47.60 -11.28 -43.44
C GLN A 36 -47.90 -11.93 -44.80
N ILE A 37 -46.97 -11.95 -45.75
CA ILE A 37 -47.22 -12.67 -46.99
C ILE A 37 -45.90 -13.16 -47.58
N PHE A 38 -45.66 -14.43 -47.52
CA PHE A 38 -44.47 -15.11 -48.07
C PHE A 38 -44.18 -14.83 -49.53
N HIS A 39 -45.22 -14.39 -50.30
CA HIS A 39 -45.13 -14.06 -51.72
C HIS A 39 -44.61 -12.65 -52.02
N GLN A 40 -44.63 -11.70 -51.05
CA GLN A 40 -44.07 -10.37 -51.26
C GLN A 40 -42.57 -10.27 -50.91
N TRP A 41 -41.98 -11.34 -50.42
CA TRP A 41 -40.58 -11.36 -49.98
C TRP A 41 -39.57 -11.13 -51.10
N PHE A 42 -39.98 -11.40 -52.34
CA PHE A 42 -39.12 -11.22 -53.51
C PHE A 42 -39.36 -9.90 -54.26
N ASN A 43 -40.43 -9.18 -53.98
CA ASN A 43 -40.77 -7.97 -54.76
C ASN A 43 -40.39 -6.64 -54.07
N ASP A 44 -40.18 -6.58 -52.75
CA ASP A 44 -39.78 -5.33 -52.06
C ASP A 44 -39.01 -5.58 -50.78
N PRO A 45 -37.69 -5.89 -50.87
CA PRO A 45 -36.86 -5.95 -49.68
C PRO A 45 -36.61 -4.52 -49.15
N LEU A 46 -37.30 -4.15 -48.08
CA LEU A 46 -37.03 -2.89 -47.36
C LEU A 46 -35.67 -2.99 -46.71
N ARG A 47 -34.64 -2.48 -47.38
CA ARG A 47 -33.30 -2.34 -46.84
C ARG A 47 -33.16 -0.96 -46.30
N THR A 48 -33.21 -0.81 -44.98
CA THR A 48 -32.91 0.44 -44.33
C THR A 48 -31.46 0.40 -43.88
N VAL A 49 -30.58 1.09 -44.58
CA VAL A 49 -29.21 1.31 -44.18
C VAL A 49 -29.18 2.70 -43.54
N GLY A 50 -29.08 2.75 -42.23
CA GLY A 50 -28.87 4.00 -41.48
C GLY A 50 -27.39 4.21 -41.21
N SER A 51 -26.85 5.33 -41.65
CA SER A 51 -25.54 5.80 -41.21
C SER A 51 -25.70 7.01 -40.32
N SER A 52 -25.18 6.96 -39.09
CA SER A 52 -25.15 8.11 -38.23
C SER A 52 -23.68 8.52 -38.01
N VAL A 53 -23.35 9.77 -38.27
CA VAL A 53 -22.05 10.36 -38.00
C VAL A 53 -22.21 11.24 -36.76
N GLY A 54 -21.64 10.81 -35.66
CA GLY A 54 -21.51 11.65 -34.46
C GLY A 54 -20.39 12.68 -34.68
N ALA A 55 -20.73 13.96 -34.65
CA ALA A 55 -19.80 15.04 -34.85
C ALA A 55 -19.55 15.77 -33.51
N PRO A 56 -18.57 15.34 -32.68
CA PRO A 56 -18.32 15.92 -31.36
C PRO A 56 -17.78 17.36 -31.41
N PHE A 57 -17.31 17.83 -32.57
CA PHE A 57 -16.80 19.19 -32.75
C PHE A 57 -17.86 20.28 -32.59
N ILE A 58 -19.17 19.93 -32.59
CA ILE A 58 -20.24 20.90 -32.32
C ILE A 58 -20.20 21.39 -30.86
N GLN A 59 -19.56 20.63 -29.95
CA GLN A 59 -19.39 20.98 -28.53
C GLN A 59 -17.91 21.23 -28.19
N TRP A 60 -17.22 21.98 -29.01
CA TRP A 60 -15.78 22.27 -28.86
C TRP A 60 -15.37 22.70 -27.45
N ASN A 61 -16.12 23.60 -26.82
CA ASN A 61 -15.82 24.07 -25.47
C ASN A 61 -15.92 22.94 -24.44
N THR A 62 -16.91 22.04 -24.56
CA THR A 62 -17.08 20.90 -23.63
C THR A 62 -15.95 19.90 -23.78
N VAL A 63 -15.51 19.65 -25.01
CA VAL A 63 -14.38 18.74 -25.27
C VAL A 63 -13.09 19.30 -24.74
N GLN A 64 -12.80 20.61 -24.97
CA GLN A 64 -11.62 21.27 -24.46
C GLN A 64 -11.56 21.20 -22.93
N LEU A 65 -12.67 21.52 -22.25
CA LEU A 65 -12.79 21.41 -20.79
C LEU A 65 -12.57 19.97 -20.30
N THR A 66 -13.08 18.97 -21.01
CA THR A 66 -12.89 17.55 -20.67
C THR A 66 -11.43 17.15 -20.74
N VAL A 67 -10.70 17.60 -21.77
CA VAL A 67 -9.25 17.35 -21.91
C VAL A 67 -8.47 18.06 -20.82
N GLU A 68 -8.80 19.31 -20.52
CA GLU A 68 -8.16 20.05 -19.43
C GLU A 68 -8.39 19.38 -18.07
N GLN A 69 -9.63 18.97 -17.77
CA GLN A 69 -9.94 18.20 -16.55
C GLN A 69 -9.14 16.89 -16.47
N ALA A 70 -9.03 16.16 -17.58
CA ALA A 70 -8.25 14.93 -17.63
C ALA A 70 -6.75 15.20 -17.39
N SER A 71 -6.20 16.30 -17.92
CA SER A 71 -4.80 16.69 -17.70
C SER A 71 -4.53 17.09 -16.26
N VAL A 72 -5.42 17.85 -15.62
CA VAL A 72 -5.34 18.22 -14.20
C VAL A 72 -5.41 16.97 -13.31
N LYS A 73 -6.27 16.01 -13.65
CA LYS A 73 -6.36 14.73 -12.92
C LYS A 73 -5.06 13.94 -12.99
N VAL A 74 -4.40 13.89 -14.14
CA VAL A 74 -3.07 13.25 -14.29
C VAL A 74 -2.04 13.94 -13.39
N GLN A 75 -2.00 15.27 -13.36
CA GLN A 75 -1.09 16.02 -12.49
C GLN A 75 -1.37 15.74 -11.01
N GLN A 76 -2.64 15.70 -10.61
CA GLN A 76 -3.04 15.37 -9.24
C GLN A 76 -2.58 13.96 -8.85
N GLU A 77 -2.79 12.97 -9.71
CA GLU A 77 -2.35 11.59 -9.43
C GLU A 77 -0.82 11.46 -9.43
N ALA A 78 -0.10 12.23 -10.24
CA ALA A 78 1.35 12.28 -10.19
C ALA A 78 1.88 12.86 -8.87
N VAL A 79 1.23 13.90 -8.33
CA VAL A 79 1.56 14.45 -7.00
C VAL A 79 1.24 13.45 -5.91
N ASN A 80 0.08 12.80 -5.96
CA ASN A 80 -0.33 11.76 -5.01
C ASN A 80 0.65 10.57 -5.02
N PHE A 81 1.10 10.15 -6.20
CA PHE A 81 2.11 9.11 -6.34
C PHE A 81 3.43 9.50 -5.66
N ARG A 82 3.94 10.70 -5.93
CA ARG A 82 5.16 11.22 -5.28
C ARG A 82 5.02 11.26 -3.77
N ARG A 83 3.90 11.79 -3.27
CA ARG A 83 3.63 11.83 -1.83
C ARG A 83 3.64 10.43 -1.22
N THR A 84 2.96 9.47 -1.84
CA THR A 84 2.94 8.07 -1.38
C THR A 84 4.34 7.45 -1.36
N ALA A 85 5.16 7.73 -2.40
CA ALA A 85 6.53 7.26 -2.46
C ALA A 85 7.41 7.84 -1.34
N TYR A 86 7.31 9.15 -1.08
CA TYR A 86 8.05 9.79 0.02
C TYR A 86 7.61 9.26 1.40
N THR A 87 6.30 9.08 1.60
CA THR A 87 5.79 8.49 2.85
C THR A 87 6.35 7.08 3.07
N ALA A 88 6.33 6.25 2.02
CA ALA A 88 6.86 4.89 2.12
C ALA A 88 8.37 4.85 2.41
N LEU A 89 9.15 5.78 1.84
CA LEU A 89 10.57 5.92 2.14
C LEU A 89 10.81 6.35 3.60
N SER A 90 10.04 7.32 4.08
CA SER A 90 10.11 7.76 5.49
C SER A 90 9.75 6.64 6.45
N GLU A 91 8.70 5.84 6.15
CA GLU A 91 8.31 4.69 6.97
C GLU A 91 9.41 3.62 7.04
N VAL A 92 10.14 3.39 5.95
CA VAL A 92 11.29 2.47 5.93
C VAL A 92 12.42 3.01 6.81
N ASP A 93 12.76 4.29 6.66
CA ASP A 93 13.82 4.95 7.42
C ASP A 93 13.52 4.94 8.92
N ASP A 94 12.31 5.34 9.31
CA ASP A 94 11.83 5.30 10.70
C ASP A 94 11.88 3.87 11.30
N ALA A 95 11.50 2.87 10.52
CA ALA A 95 11.53 1.47 10.97
C ALA A 95 12.96 0.94 11.13
N MET A 96 13.87 1.35 10.24
CA MET A 96 15.30 1.00 10.35
C MET A 96 15.93 1.64 11.59
N GLU A 97 15.66 2.93 11.82
CA GLU A 97 16.18 3.65 13.00
C GLU A 97 15.67 3.04 14.31
N LYS A 98 14.36 2.75 14.40
CA LYS A 98 13.77 2.08 15.57
C LYS A 98 14.42 0.72 15.83
N ARG A 99 14.67 -0.05 14.79
CA ARG A 99 15.32 -1.36 14.91
C ARG A 99 16.76 -1.24 15.43
N LEU A 100 17.55 -0.30 14.89
CA LEU A 100 18.92 -0.03 15.34
C LEU A 100 18.94 0.40 16.79
N ASN A 101 18.09 1.36 17.17
CA ASN A 101 17.97 1.83 18.53
C ASN A 101 17.60 0.71 19.52
N ALA A 102 16.69 -0.18 19.12
CA ALA A 102 16.31 -1.35 19.93
C ALA A 102 17.47 -2.33 20.09
N ASP A 103 18.30 -2.52 19.08
CA ASP A 103 19.46 -3.42 19.13
C ASP A 103 20.54 -2.85 20.08
N GLU A 104 20.88 -1.57 19.98
CA GLU A 104 21.79 -0.91 20.90
C GLU A 104 21.30 -0.90 22.35
N GLN A 105 19.98 -0.69 22.54
CA GLN A 105 19.39 -0.70 23.87
C GLN A 105 19.44 -2.10 24.49
N ARG A 106 19.26 -3.15 23.68
CA ARG A 106 19.37 -4.53 24.12
C ARG A 106 20.73 -4.84 24.75
N GLU A 107 21.82 -4.41 24.14
CA GLU A 107 23.15 -4.61 24.70
C GLU A 107 23.31 -3.96 26.08
N ARG A 108 22.83 -2.73 26.22
CA ARG A 108 22.85 -2.00 27.53
C ARG A 108 21.99 -2.72 28.56
N LEU A 109 20.83 -3.21 28.19
CA LEU A 109 19.94 -3.96 29.09
C LEU A 109 20.54 -5.32 29.51
N LEU A 110 21.24 -6.02 28.60
CA LEU A 110 21.94 -7.25 28.94
C LEU A 110 23.07 -7.02 29.97
N GLN A 111 23.81 -5.94 29.82
CA GLN A 111 24.80 -5.55 30.81
C GLN A 111 24.16 -5.21 32.18
N SER A 112 23.06 -4.46 32.16
CA SER A 112 22.27 -4.13 33.34
C SER A 112 21.71 -5.37 34.02
N LEU A 113 21.23 -6.35 33.25
CA LEU A 113 20.75 -7.64 33.75
C LEU A 113 21.88 -8.40 34.51
N GLN A 114 23.06 -8.47 33.91
CA GLN A 114 24.20 -9.13 34.54
C GLN A 114 24.62 -8.44 35.85
N LEU A 115 24.62 -7.10 35.86
CA LEU A 115 24.93 -6.33 37.07
C LEU A 115 23.83 -6.49 38.14
N GLY A 116 22.56 -6.49 37.76
CA GLY A 116 21.42 -6.72 38.64
C GLY A 116 21.47 -8.10 39.30
N GLN A 117 21.81 -9.16 38.54
CA GLN A 117 21.99 -10.51 39.06
C GLN A 117 23.13 -10.59 40.09
N ARG A 118 24.27 -10.00 39.78
CA ARG A 118 25.41 -9.94 40.72
C ARG A 118 25.03 -9.17 41.99
N ARG A 119 24.33 -8.04 41.85
CA ARG A 119 23.84 -7.26 42.99
C ARG A 119 22.91 -8.06 43.87
N LEU A 120 21.93 -8.79 43.28
CA LEU A 120 21.02 -9.64 44.01
C LEU A 120 21.79 -10.71 44.80
N THR A 121 22.68 -11.48 44.16
CA THR A 121 23.49 -12.53 44.80
C THR A 121 24.31 -11.96 46.00
N LEU A 122 24.90 -10.79 45.82
CA LEU A 122 25.67 -10.17 46.91
C LEU A 122 24.76 -9.72 48.07
N THR A 123 23.58 -9.14 47.74
CA THR A 123 22.58 -8.70 48.72
C THR A 123 22.00 -9.89 49.50
N GLU A 124 21.71 -11.01 48.85
CA GLU A 124 21.30 -12.26 49.51
C GLU A 124 22.35 -12.78 50.48
N SER A 125 23.62 -12.75 50.11
CA SER A 125 24.71 -13.19 50.97
C SER A 125 24.83 -12.28 52.23
N ARG A 126 24.71 -10.96 52.05
CA ARG A 126 24.72 -9.98 53.14
C ARG A 126 23.50 -10.11 54.06
N TYR A 127 22.32 -10.38 53.48
CA TYR A 127 21.10 -10.62 54.25
C TYR A 127 21.22 -11.89 55.12
N ARG A 128 21.73 -12.99 54.58
CA ARG A 128 22.01 -14.22 55.34
C ARG A 128 23.03 -14.02 56.49
N ALA A 129 23.96 -13.09 56.25
CA ALA A 129 24.94 -12.70 57.29
C ALA A 129 24.39 -11.67 58.31
N GLY A 130 23.13 -11.23 58.18
CA GLY A 130 22.53 -10.22 59.03
C GLY A 130 23.05 -8.80 58.79
N ALA A 131 23.77 -8.55 57.72
CA ALA A 131 24.42 -7.26 57.41
C ALA A 131 23.48 -6.26 56.71
N VAL A 132 22.35 -6.69 56.15
CA VAL A 132 21.30 -5.85 55.53
C VAL A 132 19.94 -6.33 55.95
N ASP A 133 18.93 -5.48 55.86
CA ASP A 133 17.54 -5.77 56.17
C ASP A 133 16.83 -6.45 55.00
N TYR A 134 15.64 -6.99 55.31
CA TYR A 134 14.80 -7.67 54.29
C TYR A 134 14.32 -6.71 53.19
N GLN A 135 14.06 -5.44 53.55
CA GLN A 135 13.65 -4.42 52.57
C GLN A 135 14.73 -4.19 51.49
N THR A 136 16.00 -4.17 51.90
CA THR A 136 17.14 -4.08 50.98
C THR A 136 17.21 -5.26 50.01
N LEU A 137 16.87 -6.47 50.46
CA LEU A 137 16.79 -7.66 49.63
C LEU A 137 15.65 -7.55 48.60
N LEU A 138 14.44 -7.15 49.06
CA LEU A 138 13.29 -6.94 48.17
C LEU A 138 13.58 -5.90 47.09
N ASN A 139 14.17 -4.77 47.47
CA ASN A 139 14.55 -3.71 46.52
C ASN A 139 15.54 -4.22 45.46
N ALA A 140 16.43 -5.14 45.81
CA ALA A 140 17.35 -5.74 44.84
C ALA A 140 16.65 -6.71 43.88
N GLN A 141 15.63 -7.45 44.36
CA GLN A 141 14.79 -8.32 43.55
C GLN A 141 13.93 -7.51 42.60
N ASP A 142 13.25 -6.47 43.09
CA ASP A 142 12.41 -5.59 42.28
C ASP A 142 13.23 -4.91 41.17
N ALA A 143 14.41 -4.41 41.48
CA ALA A 143 15.30 -3.81 40.48
C ALA A 143 15.75 -4.80 39.39
N LEU A 144 15.91 -6.10 39.71
CA LEU A 144 16.20 -7.12 38.73
C LEU A 144 15.00 -7.41 37.85
N LEU A 145 13.79 -7.50 38.42
CA LEU A 145 12.54 -7.68 37.68
C LEU A 145 12.29 -6.53 36.72
N ASP A 146 12.55 -5.28 37.11
CA ASP A 146 12.40 -4.12 36.23
C ASP A 146 13.31 -4.20 35.02
N VAL A 147 14.55 -4.65 35.16
CA VAL A 147 15.48 -4.84 34.07
C VAL A 147 15.00 -5.98 33.15
N GLN A 148 14.48 -7.09 33.71
CA GLN A 148 13.94 -8.20 32.93
C GLN A 148 12.72 -7.76 32.10
N ASN A 149 11.81 -6.99 32.72
CA ASN A 149 10.65 -6.44 32.04
C ASN A 149 11.07 -5.47 30.91
N SER A 150 12.07 -4.63 31.18
CA SER A 150 12.62 -3.72 30.15
C SER A 150 13.25 -4.47 28.99
N LEU A 151 13.92 -5.59 29.25
CA LEU A 151 14.50 -6.44 28.22
C LEU A 151 13.41 -7.12 27.36
N ALA A 152 12.34 -7.61 28.00
CA ALA A 152 11.20 -8.20 27.29
C ALA A 152 10.49 -7.15 26.41
N GLN A 153 10.28 -5.93 26.91
CA GLN A 153 9.72 -4.83 26.13
C GLN A 153 10.61 -4.45 24.95
N ASN A 154 11.91 -4.33 25.15
CA ASN A 154 12.85 -4.04 24.07
C ASN A 154 12.84 -5.13 22.99
N GLN A 155 12.72 -6.39 23.37
CA GLN A 155 12.60 -7.49 22.42
C GLN A 155 11.32 -7.39 21.58
N TYR A 156 10.21 -7.01 22.21
CA TYR A 156 8.96 -6.72 21.50
C TYR A 156 9.14 -5.57 20.52
N ASP A 157 9.75 -4.46 20.95
CA ASP A 157 9.98 -3.28 20.10
C ASP A 157 10.86 -3.60 18.89
N TYR A 158 11.88 -4.42 19.07
CA TYR A 158 12.75 -4.90 17.99
C TYR A 158 11.96 -5.74 16.96
N LEU A 159 11.15 -6.69 17.42
CA LEU A 159 10.33 -7.52 16.55
C LEU A 159 9.28 -6.69 15.82
N TYR A 160 8.65 -5.75 16.53
CA TYR A 160 7.67 -4.83 15.95
C TYR A 160 8.29 -3.94 14.86
N ALA A 161 9.46 -3.33 15.12
CA ALA A 161 10.18 -2.55 14.13
C ALA A 161 10.58 -3.39 12.90
N THR A 162 10.99 -4.64 13.13
CA THR A 162 11.31 -5.58 12.03
C THR A 162 10.07 -5.91 11.19
N LEU A 163 8.91 -6.11 11.81
CA LEU A 163 7.65 -6.31 11.11
C LEU A 163 7.23 -5.07 10.30
N GLN A 164 7.36 -3.87 10.90
CA GLN A 164 7.07 -2.61 10.22
C GLN A 164 7.97 -2.42 8.99
N LEU A 165 9.26 -2.72 9.12
CA LEU A 165 10.20 -2.68 8.00
C LEU A 165 9.78 -3.63 6.87
N TRP A 166 9.38 -4.85 7.22
CA TRP A 166 8.90 -5.83 6.24
C TRP A 166 7.61 -5.37 5.54
N LEU A 167 6.66 -4.78 6.28
CA LEU A 167 5.43 -4.23 5.73
C LEU A 167 5.70 -3.01 4.82
N ALA A 168 6.60 -2.11 5.23
CA ALA A 168 6.98 -0.94 4.44
C ALA A 168 7.66 -1.31 3.11
N GLN A 169 8.38 -2.44 3.07
CA GLN A 169 8.93 -3.02 1.85
C GLN A 169 7.88 -3.70 0.96
N GLY A 170 6.61 -3.70 1.36
CA GLY A 170 5.49 -4.23 0.60
C GLY A 170 4.99 -5.61 1.03
N GLY A 171 5.51 -6.18 2.12
CA GLY A 171 5.04 -7.43 2.73
C GLY A 171 5.03 -8.66 1.81
N ASN A 172 5.67 -8.57 0.66
CA ASN A 172 5.54 -9.56 -0.40
C ASN A 172 6.46 -10.75 -0.13
N ASN A 173 5.87 -11.91 0.07
CA ASN A 173 6.62 -13.16 0.14
C ASN A 173 7.31 -13.43 -1.22
N PRO A 174 8.64 -13.61 -1.28
CA PRO A 174 9.34 -13.88 -2.54
C PRO A 174 8.80 -15.08 -3.31
N GLN A 175 8.11 -16.00 -2.64
CA GLN A 175 7.46 -17.15 -3.29
C GLN A 175 6.23 -16.76 -4.16
N GLN A 176 5.56 -15.64 -3.90
CA GLN A 176 4.46 -15.17 -4.75
C GLN A 176 4.92 -14.54 -6.06
N ARG A 177 6.17 -14.08 -6.15
CA ARG A 177 6.73 -13.59 -7.41
C ARG A 177 7.04 -14.70 -8.42
N ILE A 178 7.40 -15.88 -7.95
CA ILE A 178 7.75 -17.01 -8.81
C ILE A 178 6.49 -17.56 -9.48
N SER A 179 5.39 -17.69 -8.74
CA SER A 179 4.13 -18.21 -9.28
C SER A 179 3.41 -17.26 -10.28
N GLN A 180 3.68 -15.96 -10.23
CA GLN A 180 3.11 -15.01 -11.20
C GLN A 180 3.91 -14.92 -12.51
N ASN A 181 5.20 -15.27 -12.49
CA ASN A 181 6.02 -15.33 -13.70
C ASN A 181 5.88 -16.66 -14.48
N GLU A 182 5.38 -17.73 -13.83
CA GLU A 182 5.14 -19.03 -14.50
C GLU A 182 3.75 -19.09 -15.16
N SER A 183 2.90 -18.08 -14.98
CA SER A 183 1.55 -17.99 -15.55
C SER A 183 1.41 -16.99 -16.72
N GLN A 184 2.51 -16.45 -17.25
CA GLN A 184 2.57 -15.66 -18.48
C GLN A 184 3.38 -16.39 -19.56
#